data_59cb435b3db45f9ba54c86a6745c4b8b
#
_entry.id   59cb435b3db45f9ba54c86a6745c4b8b
#
_cell.length_a   1.000
_cell.length_b   1.000
_cell.length_c   1.000
_cell.angle_alpha   90.00
_cell.angle_beta   90.00
_cell.angle_gamma   90.00
#
_symmetry.space_group_name_H-M   'P 1'
#
loop_
_entity.id
_entity.type
_entity.pdbx_description
1 polymer ?
#
loop_
_entity_poly.entity_id
_entity_poly.type
_entity_poly.pdbx_seq_one_letter_code
_entity_poly.pdbx_strand_id
1 'polypeptide(L)'
;MTVVPSPRAPVRGRAMVSTSQPLAAQAGLAALQRGGNAVDAALAAAITLTVVEPVSNGVGGDLMALLWQPGSAEPVLALNASGRSPRAWTPQRFAGLATMPLTGWDAVTVPGAAAGWRRLSERVGRLPLAT
;
A
#
# COMPACT_ATOMS: atom_id res chain seq x y z
N MET A 1 37.71 -5.26 -2.71
CA MET A 1 37.22 -4.09 -3.49
C MET A 1 36.19 -3.41 -2.63
N THR A 2 36.54 -2.30 -1.99
CA THR A 2 35.64 -1.58 -1.09
C THR A 2 34.72 -0.70 -1.95
N VAL A 3 33.44 -1.04 -2.01
CA VAL A 3 32.45 -0.19 -2.68
C VAL A 3 32.24 1.03 -1.79
N VAL A 4 32.77 2.17 -2.18
CA VAL A 4 32.49 3.45 -1.53
C VAL A 4 31.09 3.88 -1.99
N PRO A 5 30.09 3.99 -1.09
CA PRO A 5 28.78 4.47 -1.50
C PRO A 5 28.91 5.90 -2.00
N SER A 6 28.50 6.15 -3.24
CA SER A 6 28.41 7.51 -3.75
C SER A 6 27.36 8.27 -2.90
N PRO A 7 27.70 9.40 -2.27
CA PRO A 7 26.73 10.17 -1.51
C PRO A 7 25.67 10.71 -2.51
N ARG A 8 24.45 10.19 -2.41
CA ARG A 8 23.32 10.71 -3.19
C ARG A 8 22.94 12.07 -2.61
N ALA A 9 22.94 13.10 -3.43
CA ALA A 9 22.46 14.41 -3.01
C ALA A 9 21.00 14.34 -2.56
N PRO A 10 20.62 15.01 -1.46
CA PRO A 10 19.23 15.05 -1.03
C PRO A 10 18.39 15.77 -2.09
N VAL A 11 17.26 15.18 -2.43
CA VAL A 11 16.25 15.77 -3.33
C VAL A 11 15.21 16.47 -2.48
N ARG A 12 14.84 17.70 -2.85
CA ARG A 12 13.81 18.50 -2.18
C ARG A 12 12.75 18.94 -3.19
N GLY A 13 11.49 18.98 -2.75
CA GLY A 13 10.37 19.40 -3.58
C GLY A 13 9.17 19.80 -2.71
N ARG A 14 8.20 20.49 -3.31
CA ARG A 14 6.92 20.80 -2.64
C ARG A 14 6.06 19.57 -2.42
N ALA A 15 6.19 18.59 -3.28
CA ALA A 15 5.59 17.27 -3.17
C ALA A 15 6.55 16.23 -3.73
N MET A 16 6.53 15.04 -3.18
CA MET A 16 7.43 13.95 -3.60
C MET A 16 6.69 12.61 -3.56
N VAL A 17 7.08 11.73 -4.48
CA VAL A 17 6.69 10.33 -4.50
C VAL A 17 7.96 9.48 -4.46
N SER A 18 8.02 8.52 -3.55
CA SER A 18 9.13 7.58 -3.45
C SER A 18 8.58 6.16 -3.40
N THR A 19 9.05 5.31 -4.30
CA THR A 19 8.71 3.89 -4.39
C THR A 19 9.84 3.14 -5.08
N SER A 20 9.81 1.81 -5.04
CA SER A 20 10.85 0.93 -5.59
C SER A 20 10.92 0.97 -7.12
N GLN A 21 9.81 1.29 -7.81
CA GLN A 21 9.71 1.16 -9.26
C GLN A 21 9.38 2.52 -9.93
N PRO A 22 10.18 2.95 -10.95
CA PRO A 22 10.04 4.27 -11.57
C PRO A 22 8.68 4.55 -12.21
N LEU A 23 8.04 3.57 -12.84
CA LEU A 23 6.70 3.75 -13.43
C LEU A 23 5.63 4.00 -12.37
N ALA A 24 5.75 3.36 -11.22
CA ALA A 24 4.86 3.62 -10.08
C ALA A 24 5.09 5.02 -9.50
N ALA A 25 6.35 5.47 -9.42
CA ALA A 25 6.67 6.85 -9.03
C ALA A 25 6.07 7.87 -10.00
N GLN A 26 6.13 7.61 -11.31
CA GLN A 26 5.51 8.46 -12.33
C GLN A 26 3.99 8.51 -12.22
N ALA A 27 3.34 7.37 -11.95
CA ALA A 27 1.89 7.32 -11.73
C ALA A 27 1.48 8.19 -10.53
N GLY A 28 2.20 8.08 -9.42
CA GLY A 28 1.97 8.93 -8.25
C GLY A 28 2.21 10.42 -8.53
N LEU A 29 3.27 10.75 -9.28
CA LEU A 29 3.54 12.13 -9.69
C LEU A 29 2.46 12.67 -10.61
N ALA A 30 1.96 11.88 -11.56
CA ALA A 30 0.86 12.26 -12.43
C ALA A 30 -0.44 12.54 -11.64
N ALA A 31 -0.73 11.78 -10.58
CA ALA A 31 -1.85 12.07 -9.69
C ALA A 31 -1.69 13.43 -8.99
N LEU A 32 -0.49 13.78 -8.50
CA LEU A 32 -0.22 15.11 -7.94
C LEU A 32 -0.38 16.22 -8.96
N GLN A 33 0.11 16.05 -10.20
CA GLN A 33 0.00 17.03 -11.29
C GLN A 33 -1.45 17.29 -11.70
N ARG A 34 -2.33 16.28 -11.56
CA ARG A 34 -3.78 16.39 -11.80
C ARG A 34 -4.55 17.05 -10.65
N GLY A 35 -3.86 17.56 -9.65
CA GLY A 35 -4.46 18.20 -8.48
C GLY A 35 -4.83 17.26 -7.33
N GLY A 36 -4.42 16.00 -7.40
CA GLY A 36 -4.55 15.03 -6.33
C GLY A 36 -3.69 15.39 -5.10
N ASN A 37 -4.01 14.77 -3.99
CA ASN A 37 -3.24 14.89 -2.75
C ASN A 37 -2.25 13.73 -2.58
N ALA A 38 -1.56 13.67 -1.43
CA ALA A 38 -0.58 12.62 -1.14
C ALA A 38 -1.20 11.21 -1.13
N VAL A 39 -2.48 11.09 -0.74
CA VAL A 39 -3.18 9.80 -0.75
C VAL A 39 -3.46 9.34 -2.18
N ASP A 40 -3.93 10.24 -3.05
CA ASP A 40 -4.14 9.91 -4.47
C ASP A 40 -2.84 9.45 -5.13
N ALA A 41 -1.73 10.14 -4.82
CA ALA A 41 -0.41 9.77 -5.32
C ALA A 41 0.05 8.41 -4.81
N ALA A 42 -0.14 8.13 -3.52
CA ALA A 42 0.22 6.84 -2.93
C ALA A 42 -0.64 5.70 -3.50
N LEU A 43 -1.94 5.93 -3.70
CA LEU A 43 -2.84 4.95 -4.31
C LEU A 43 -2.47 4.67 -5.77
N ALA A 44 -2.20 5.71 -6.57
CA ALA A 44 -1.76 5.54 -7.95
C ALA A 44 -0.46 4.73 -8.04
N ALA A 45 0.51 5.03 -7.17
CA ALA A 45 1.76 4.27 -7.10
C ALA A 45 1.51 2.81 -6.66
N ALA A 46 0.75 2.58 -5.60
CA ALA A 46 0.48 1.24 -5.07
C ALA A 46 -0.26 0.35 -6.07
N ILE A 47 -1.28 0.89 -6.75
CA ILE A 47 -2.03 0.16 -7.79
C ILE A 47 -1.12 -0.17 -8.97
N THR A 48 -0.29 0.78 -9.41
CA THR A 48 0.66 0.56 -10.51
C THR A 48 1.67 -0.53 -10.15
N LEU A 49 2.17 -0.58 -8.92
CA LEU A 49 3.10 -1.60 -8.43
C LEU A 49 2.56 -3.01 -8.61
N THR A 50 1.26 -3.24 -8.51
CA THR A 50 0.67 -4.57 -8.70
C THR A 50 0.88 -5.13 -10.11
N VAL A 51 1.18 -4.28 -11.08
CA VAL A 51 1.45 -4.65 -12.48
C VAL A 51 2.94 -4.63 -12.79
N VAL A 52 3.65 -3.59 -12.34
CA VAL A 52 5.05 -3.36 -12.74
C VAL A 52 6.08 -4.01 -11.80
N GLU A 53 5.65 -4.42 -10.62
CA GLU A 53 6.47 -5.12 -9.61
C GLU A 53 5.64 -6.15 -8.84
N PRO A 54 5.07 -7.18 -9.50
CA PRO A 54 4.09 -8.09 -8.89
C PRO A 54 4.69 -9.12 -7.93
N VAL A 55 6.00 -9.09 -7.69
CA VAL A 55 6.72 -10.09 -6.88
C VAL A 55 6.44 -9.99 -5.38
N SER A 56 6.07 -8.82 -4.88
CA SER A 56 5.89 -8.56 -3.44
C SER A 56 4.57 -7.88 -3.10
N ASN A 57 3.69 -7.71 -4.07
CA ASN A 57 2.40 -7.07 -3.89
C ASN A 57 1.37 -7.54 -4.92
N GLY A 58 0.09 -7.27 -4.70
CA GLY A 58 -0.98 -7.65 -5.63
C GLY A 58 -2.36 -7.27 -5.11
N VAL A 59 -3.35 -7.32 -6.01
CA VAL A 59 -4.76 -7.01 -5.68
C VAL A 59 -5.37 -8.01 -4.69
N GLY A 60 -4.81 -9.21 -4.59
CA GLY A 60 -5.20 -10.26 -3.66
C GLY A 60 -4.53 -10.19 -2.30
N GLY A 61 -3.67 -9.21 -2.07
CA GLY A 61 -2.93 -9.03 -0.83
C GLY A 61 -3.57 -8.08 0.16
N ASP A 62 -2.72 -7.48 0.96
CA ASP A 62 -3.04 -6.60 2.07
C ASP A 62 -2.72 -5.15 1.76
N LEU A 63 -3.28 -4.22 2.54
CA LEU A 63 -2.88 -2.82 2.57
C LEU A 63 -2.79 -2.34 4.01
N MET A 64 -1.68 -1.71 4.33
CA MET A 64 -1.50 -0.93 5.54
C MET A 64 -1.09 0.49 5.16
N ALA A 65 -1.69 1.49 5.79
CA ALA A 65 -1.37 2.87 5.54
C ALA A 65 -1.31 3.70 6.82
N LEU A 66 -0.34 4.60 6.86
CA LEU A 66 -0.24 5.66 7.85
C LEU A 66 -0.26 7.01 7.12
N LEU A 67 -1.16 7.87 7.53
CA LEU A 67 -1.31 9.22 6.99
C LEU A 67 -1.14 10.23 8.12
N TRP A 68 -0.28 11.21 7.91
CA TRP A 68 -0.14 12.35 8.79
C TRP A 68 -0.81 13.57 8.18
N GLN A 69 -1.72 14.20 8.94
CA GLN A 69 -2.49 15.37 8.54
C GLN A 69 -2.24 16.51 9.53
N PRO A 70 -1.35 17.46 9.20
CA PRO A 70 -1.07 18.59 10.09
C PRO A 70 -2.32 19.45 10.32
N GLY A 71 -2.51 19.90 11.55
CA GLY A 71 -3.65 20.74 11.92
C GLY A 71 -4.95 19.99 12.22
N SER A 72 -4.98 18.68 12.13
CA SER A 72 -6.08 17.84 12.60
C SER A 72 -5.97 17.59 14.11
N ALA A 73 -7.13 17.43 14.79
CA ALA A 73 -7.16 17.02 16.19
C ALA A 73 -6.56 15.61 16.38
N GLU A 74 -6.73 14.75 15.39
CA GLU A 74 -6.08 13.45 15.28
C GLU A 74 -5.13 13.46 14.07
N PRO A 75 -3.87 13.87 14.25
CA PRO A 75 -2.97 14.11 13.12
C PRO A 75 -2.51 12.84 12.41
N VAL A 76 -2.63 11.68 13.04
CA VAL A 76 -2.25 10.38 12.46
C VAL A 76 -3.49 9.54 12.22
N LEU A 77 -3.72 9.20 10.95
CA LEU A 77 -4.73 8.22 10.56
C LEU A 77 -4.03 6.93 10.14
N ALA A 78 -4.41 5.84 10.79
CA ALA A 78 -3.95 4.50 10.45
C ALA A 78 -5.07 3.70 9.78
N LEU A 79 -4.73 2.98 8.71
CA LEU A 79 -5.60 1.99 8.08
C LEU A 79 -4.89 0.63 8.10
N ASN A 80 -5.57 -0.36 8.64
CA ASN A 80 -5.24 -1.77 8.47
C ASN A 80 -6.31 -2.42 7.59
N ALA A 81 -5.93 -2.81 6.39
CA ALA A 81 -6.73 -3.58 5.45
C ALA A 81 -5.99 -4.88 5.09
N SER A 82 -5.50 -5.59 6.10
CA SER A 82 -4.77 -6.86 5.95
C SER A 82 -5.69 -8.06 5.67
N GLY A 83 -6.95 -7.84 5.41
CA GLY A 83 -7.88 -8.92 5.13
C GLY A 83 -8.20 -9.78 6.37
N ARG A 84 -9.35 -10.39 6.35
CA ARG A 84 -9.81 -11.26 7.44
C ARG A 84 -9.52 -12.73 7.11
N SER A 85 -9.39 -13.55 8.13
CA SER A 85 -9.43 -14.99 7.95
C SER A 85 -10.78 -15.42 7.35
N PRO A 86 -10.83 -16.43 6.47
CA PRO A 86 -12.07 -17.02 5.99
C PRO A 86 -12.96 -17.48 7.16
N ARG A 87 -14.28 -17.30 7.03
CA ARG A 87 -15.23 -17.70 8.10
C ARG A 87 -15.18 -19.18 8.46
N ALA A 88 -14.81 -20.03 7.50
CA ALA A 88 -14.67 -21.46 7.70
C ALA A 88 -13.41 -21.86 8.48
N TRP A 89 -12.50 -20.91 8.74
CA TRP A 89 -11.33 -21.18 9.52
C TRP A 89 -11.63 -21.06 11.01
N THR A 90 -11.38 -22.16 11.71
CA THR A 90 -11.51 -22.23 13.15
C THR A 90 -10.16 -22.58 13.77
N PRO A 91 -9.93 -22.29 15.05
CA PRO A 91 -8.71 -22.72 15.73
C PRO A 91 -8.44 -24.22 15.60
N GLN A 92 -9.50 -25.05 15.56
CA GLN A 92 -9.41 -26.50 15.43
C GLN A 92 -8.80 -26.95 14.10
N ARG A 93 -9.02 -26.18 13.02
CA ARG A 93 -8.38 -26.46 11.72
C ARG A 93 -6.85 -26.49 11.83
N PHE A 94 -6.29 -25.69 12.72
CA PHE A 94 -4.85 -25.49 12.86
C PHE A 94 -4.27 -26.11 14.15
N ALA A 95 -5.09 -26.81 14.94
CA ALA A 95 -4.72 -27.30 16.27
C ALA A 95 -3.52 -28.28 16.30
N GLY A 96 -3.22 -28.94 15.17
CA GLY A 96 -2.06 -29.85 15.05
C GLY A 96 -0.78 -29.19 14.53
N LEU A 97 -0.80 -27.89 14.23
CA LEU A 97 0.32 -27.19 13.65
C LEU A 97 1.12 -26.43 14.69
N ALA A 98 2.45 -26.56 14.66
CA ALA A 98 3.34 -25.76 15.52
C ALA A 98 3.42 -24.28 15.06
N THR A 99 3.20 -24.03 13.76
CA THR A 99 3.21 -22.70 13.16
C THR A 99 2.17 -22.64 12.03
N MET A 100 1.69 -21.45 11.70
CA MET A 100 0.83 -21.27 10.54
C MET A 100 1.57 -21.59 9.24
N PRO A 101 0.89 -22.22 8.25
CA PRO A 101 1.49 -22.45 6.94
C PRO A 101 1.92 -21.15 6.27
N LEU A 102 3.09 -21.16 5.65
CA LEU A 102 3.60 -20.00 4.87
C LEU A 102 3.18 -20.05 3.40
N THR A 103 2.65 -21.17 2.94
CA THR A 103 2.25 -21.40 1.55
C THR A 103 0.93 -22.17 1.47
N GLY A 104 0.31 -22.20 0.29
CA GLY A 104 -0.96 -22.87 0.06
C GLY A 104 -2.16 -22.04 0.52
N TRP A 105 -3.34 -22.64 0.43
CA TRP A 105 -4.61 -21.95 0.71
C TRP A 105 -4.76 -21.49 2.15
N ASP A 106 -4.16 -22.20 3.09
CA ASP A 106 -4.22 -21.88 4.51
C ASP A 106 -3.32 -20.68 4.91
N ALA A 107 -2.54 -20.16 3.96
CA ALA A 107 -1.77 -18.93 4.13
C ALA A 107 -2.49 -17.69 3.54
N VAL A 108 -3.64 -17.85 2.87
CA VAL A 108 -4.31 -16.78 2.10
C VAL A 108 -5.52 -16.27 2.86
N THR A 109 -5.50 -14.99 3.23
CA THR A 109 -6.65 -14.29 3.81
C THR A 109 -7.65 -13.84 2.74
N VAL A 110 -8.82 -13.38 3.15
CA VAL A 110 -9.75 -12.67 2.24
C VAL A 110 -9.06 -11.37 1.78
N PRO A 111 -8.94 -11.10 0.47
CA PRO A 111 -8.22 -9.93 -0.03
C PRO A 111 -8.69 -8.61 0.57
N GLY A 112 -7.77 -7.82 1.10
CA GLY A 112 -8.06 -6.55 1.74
C GLY A 112 -7.58 -5.32 0.95
N ALA A 113 -6.56 -5.47 0.08
CA ALA A 113 -5.89 -4.36 -0.60
C ALA A 113 -6.86 -3.46 -1.38
N ALA A 114 -7.67 -4.02 -2.28
CA ALA A 114 -8.59 -3.24 -3.12
C ALA A 114 -9.67 -2.51 -2.28
N ALA A 115 -10.18 -3.15 -1.23
CA ALA A 115 -11.11 -2.50 -0.29
C ALA A 115 -10.43 -1.36 0.47
N GLY A 116 -9.16 -1.54 0.84
CA GLY A 116 -8.34 -0.52 1.49
C GLY A 116 -8.10 0.69 0.59
N TRP A 117 -7.75 0.49 -0.69
CA TRP A 117 -7.59 1.57 -1.67
C TRP A 117 -8.87 2.39 -1.80
N ARG A 118 -10.00 1.73 -1.98
CA ARG A 118 -11.30 2.40 -2.06
C ARG A 118 -11.59 3.20 -0.79
N ARG A 119 -11.38 2.61 0.39
CA ARG A 119 -11.63 3.28 1.66
C ARG A 119 -10.77 4.52 1.87
N LEU A 120 -9.49 4.48 1.50
CA LEU A 120 -8.60 5.64 1.57
C LEU A 120 -9.01 6.73 0.59
N SER A 121 -9.33 6.36 -0.66
CA SER A 121 -9.79 7.30 -1.67
C SER A 121 -11.07 8.02 -1.23
N GLU A 122 -12.10 7.27 -0.80
CA GLU A 122 -13.38 7.82 -0.36
C GLU A 122 -13.26 8.73 0.86
N ARG A 123 -12.37 8.41 1.80
CA ARG A 123 -12.27 9.13 3.08
C ARG A 123 -11.39 10.37 3.00
N VAL A 124 -10.29 10.29 2.30
CA VAL A 124 -9.22 11.32 2.34
C VAL A 124 -8.60 11.62 0.97
N GLY A 125 -8.97 10.92 -0.08
CA GLY A 125 -8.59 11.24 -1.45
C GLY A 125 -9.27 12.51 -1.95
N ARG A 126 -8.71 13.09 -3.00
CA ARG A 126 -9.24 14.27 -3.69
C ARG A 126 -9.68 13.94 -5.10
N LEU A 127 -9.04 12.97 -5.73
CA LEU A 127 -9.40 12.47 -7.05
C LEU A 127 -10.29 11.24 -6.93
N PRO A 128 -11.25 11.02 -7.85
CA PRO A 128 -11.97 9.76 -7.92
C PRO A 128 -11.01 8.62 -8.25
N LEU A 129 -11.23 7.45 -7.64
CA LEU A 129 -10.36 6.28 -7.84
C LEU A 129 -10.42 5.74 -9.28
N ALA A 130 -11.55 5.93 -9.97
CA ALA A 130 -11.80 5.49 -11.34
C ALA A 130 -11.77 6.68 -12.30
N THR A 131 -10.58 7.18 -12.62
CA THR A 131 -10.38 8.19 -13.69
C THR A 131 -9.19 7.87 -14.56
#